data_1edd5e7abb706162e217a52dfb3d67b1
#
_entry.id   1edd5e7abb706162e217a52dfb3d67b1
#
_cell.length_a   1.000
_cell.length_b   1.000
_cell.length_c   1.000
_cell.angle_alpha   90.00
_cell.angle_beta   90.00
_cell.angle_gamma   90.00
#
_symmetry.space_group_name_H-M   'P 1'
#
loop_
_entity.id
_entity.type
_entity.pdbx_description
1 polymer ?
#
loop_
_entity_poly.entity_id
_entity_poly.type
_entity_poly.pdbx_seq_one_letter_code
_entity_poly.pdbx_strand_id
1 'polypeptide(L)'
;RPKVLFNPRTKTFVMWFHLETKGYLYRHAGVATSQAANGPFRFVHAMQPDGLPSLDMSLFRDPLDDQAYFIRSVDNEYTAISRLTDDYLSSAGVISTHRPVFEGMAIFRHTNGTLYCIASHLTNWNPNPLMVFRAAGTSLDDPQWLDMGNPTGHPTSFNTQPTFVVSATSKAGEQFFIYLADNWVHAGPAGLPDASYVWLPLRFIKGTLRLEKWDRWDLEDPFGCAAGTELREGCCGSAW
;
A
#
# COMPACT_ATOMS: atom_id res chain seq x y z
N ARG A 1 9.17 -4.85 -5.67
CA ARG A 1 8.51 -4.08 -4.59
C ARG A 1 8.50 -4.84 -3.28
N PRO A 2 9.64 -5.01 -2.59
CA PRO A 2 9.67 -5.66 -1.29
C PRO A 2 8.85 -4.87 -0.27
N LYS A 3 8.24 -5.60 0.66
CA LYS A 3 7.54 -5.07 1.82
C LYS A 3 8.06 -5.74 3.07
N VAL A 4 8.14 -4.98 4.15
CA VAL A 4 8.65 -5.46 5.43
C VAL A 4 7.60 -5.20 6.53
N LEU A 5 7.31 -6.22 7.31
CA LEU A 5 6.56 -6.09 8.54
C LEU A 5 7.40 -6.56 9.73
N PHE A 6 7.25 -5.88 10.86
CA PHE A 6 7.78 -6.36 12.13
C PHE A 6 6.79 -7.35 12.75
N ASN A 7 7.27 -8.54 13.06
CA ASN A 7 6.50 -9.54 13.79
C ASN A 7 6.77 -9.41 15.29
N PRO A 8 5.79 -8.97 16.10
CA PRO A 8 5.99 -8.75 17.53
C PRO A 8 6.15 -10.05 18.34
N ARG A 9 5.65 -11.18 17.82
CA ARG A 9 5.77 -12.49 18.48
C ARG A 9 7.18 -13.05 18.38
N THR A 10 7.73 -13.03 17.15
CA THR A 10 9.09 -13.55 16.89
C THR A 10 10.17 -12.49 17.05
N LYS A 11 9.79 -11.21 17.21
CA LYS A 11 10.69 -10.04 17.25
C LYS A 11 11.60 -9.94 16.05
N THR A 12 11.05 -10.27 14.89
CA THR A 12 11.79 -10.38 13.61
C THR A 12 11.14 -9.49 12.56
N PHE A 13 11.93 -8.83 11.75
CA PHE A 13 11.48 -8.17 10.53
C PHE A 13 11.36 -9.20 9.43
N VAL A 14 10.19 -9.31 8.82
CA VAL A 14 9.90 -10.25 7.74
C VAL A 14 9.64 -9.47 6.47
N MET A 15 10.45 -9.76 5.45
CA MET A 15 10.34 -9.18 4.12
C MET A 15 9.70 -10.19 3.18
N TRP A 16 8.69 -9.73 2.45
CA TRP A 16 8.15 -10.44 1.29
C TRP A 16 8.44 -9.64 0.04
N PHE A 17 8.72 -10.34 -1.06
CA PHE A 17 9.02 -9.72 -2.35
C PHE A 17 8.64 -10.62 -3.51
N HIS A 18 8.32 -10.02 -4.65
CA HIS A 18 8.14 -10.74 -5.90
C HIS A 18 9.48 -11.33 -6.33
N LEU A 19 9.52 -12.63 -6.49
CA LEU A 19 10.71 -13.36 -6.95
C LEU A 19 10.43 -13.94 -8.33
N GLU A 20 11.26 -13.52 -9.31
CA GLU A 20 10.98 -13.79 -10.70
C GLU A 20 12.21 -14.22 -11.50
N THR A 21 11.97 -14.93 -12.58
CA THR A 21 12.94 -15.20 -13.64
C THR A 21 12.70 -14.28 -14.83
N LYS A 22 13.66 -14.21 -15.74
CA LYS A 22 13.49 -13.49 -17.00
C LYS A 22 12.25 -14.01 -17.74
N GLY A 23 11.33 -13.08 -18.10
CA GLY A 23 10.11 -13.40 -18.83
C GLY A 23 8.90 -13.73 -17.94
N TYR A 24 8.99 -13.51 -16.63
CA TYR A 24 7.88 -13.69 -15.68
C TYR A 24 7.30 -15.12 -15.68
N LEU A 25 8.18 -16.12 -15.66
CA LEU A 25 7.78 -17.54 -15.70
C LEU A 25 7.77 -18.21 -14.32
N TYR A 26 8.46 -17.63 -13.33
CA TYR A 26 8.58 -18.23 -11.99
C TYR A 26 7.40 -17.84 -11.08
N ARG A 27 7.03 -16.59 -11.04
CA ARG A 27 5.83 -16.05 -10.36
C ARG A 27 5.69 -16.50 -8.90
N HIS A 28 6.78 -16.38 -8.15
CA HIS A 28 6.82 -16.74 -6.73
C HIS A 28 6.92 -15.50 -5.84
N ALA A 29 6.51 -15.67 -4.60
CA ALA A 29 6.88 -14.76 -3.51
C ALA A 29 8.13 -15.30 -2.81
N GLY A 30 9.12 -14.43 -2.61
CA GLY A 30 10.27 -14.71 -1.76
C GLY A 30 10.05 -14.18 -0.35
N VAL A 31 10.59 -14.88 0.64
CA VAL A 31 10.54 -14.50 2.05
C VAL A 31 11.96 -14.39 2.60
N ALA A 32 12.25 -13.32 3.32
CA ALA A 32 13.52 -13.09 3.99
C ALA A 32 13.29 -12.49 5.38
N THR A 33 14.23 -12.69 6.30
CA THR A 33 14.12 -12.21 7.68
C THR A 33 15.35 -11.43 8.12
N SER A 34 15.15 -10.52 9.08
CA SER A 34 16.23 -9.78 9.74
C SER A 34 15.88 -9.48 11.20
N GLN A 35 16.92 -9.30 12.02
CA GLN A 35 16.76 -8.80 13.41
C GLN A 35 16.70 -7.27 13.47
N ALA A 36 17.02 -6.57 12.38
CA ALA A 36 16.99 -5.11 12.27
C ALA A 36 16.16 -4.66 11.06
N ALA A 37 15.49 -3.51 11.18
CA ALA A 37 14.62 -2.97 10.13
C ALA A 37 15.36 -2.71 8.82
N ASN A 38 16.62 -2.31 8.89
CA ASN A 38 17.49 -2.03 7.75
C ASN A 38 18.32 -3.24 7.27
N GLY A 39 18.05 -4.44 7.81
CA GLY A 39 18.78 -5.65 7.43
C GLY A 39 20.10 -5.85 8.19
N PRO A 40 21.00 -6.74 7.71
CA PRO A 40 20.83 -7.50 6.46
C PRO A 40 19.70 -8.54 6.56
N PHE A 41 18.96 -8.67 5.48
CA PHE A 41 17.92 -9.70 5.36
C PHE A 41 18.54 -11.01 4.86
N ARG A 42 18.13 -12.12 5.48
CA ARG A 42 18.52 -13.48 5.08
C ARG A 42 17.34 -14.15 4.40
N PHE A 43 17.56 -14.63 3.19
CA PHE A 43 16.58 -15.40 2.44
C PHE A 43 16.19 -16.67 3.21
N VAL A 44 14.90 -16.93 3.30
CA VAL A 44 14.33 -18.11 3.97
C VAL A 44 13.87 -19.14 2.94
N HIS A 45 12.93 -18.75 2.10
CA HIS A 45 12.40 -19.59 1.03
C HIS A 45 11.65 -18.77 -0.02
N ALA A 46 11.23 -19.45 -1.09
CA ALA A 46 10.29 -18.96 -2.08
C ALA A 46 9.12 -19.93 -2.23
N MET A 47 7.94 -19.39 -2.52
CA MET A 47 6.74 -20.19 -2.72
C MET A 47 5.77 -19.52 -3.68
N GLN A 48 4.82 -20.27 -4.18
CA GLN A 48 3.54 -19.76 -4.67
C GLN A 48 2.55 -19.84 -3.50
N PRO A 49 2.22 -18.70 -2.84
CA PRO A 49 1.34 -18.74 -1.68
C PRO A 49 -0.02 -19.34 -2.07
N ASP A 50 -0.55 -20.24 -1.25
CA ASP A 50 -1.79 -20.98 -1.49
C ASP A 50 -1.80 -21.80 -2.78
N GLY A 51 -0.62 -22.15 -3.32
CA GLY A 51 -0.47 -22.84 -4.61
C GLY A 51 -0.80 -21.97 -5.84
N LEU A 52 -0.86 -20.64 -5.67
CA LEU A 52 -1.24 -19.69 -6.72
C LEU A 52 -0.07 -18.80 -7.11
N PRO A 53 0.04 -18.39 -8.39
CA PRO A 53 1.03 -17.43 -8.85
C PRO A 53 1.01 -16.13 -8.04
N SER A 54 2.18 -15.52 -7.88
CA SER A 54 2.33 -14.24 -7.19
C SER A 54 3.16 -13.28 -8.03
N LEU A 55 2.53 -12.21 -8.46
CA LEU A 55 3.17 -11.11 -9.20
C LEU A 55 3.29 -9.88 -8.27
N ASP A 56 2.71 -8.75 -8.65
CA ASP A 56 2.74 -7.56 -7.80
C ASP A 56 2.08 -7.84 -6.44
N MET A 57 2.69 -7.32 -5.38
CA MET A 57 2.30 -7.72 -4.03
C MET A 57 2.46 -6.59 -3.01
N SER A 58 1.72 -6.73 -1.93
CA SER A 58 1.84 -5.88 -0.74
C SER A 58 1.62 -6.67 0.54
N LEU A 59 1.95 -6.05 1.65
CA LEU A 59 1.65 -6.54 3.00
C LEU A 59 0.79 -5.52 3.74
N PHE A 60 -0.04 -6.02 4.63
CA PHE A 60 -0.78 -5.21 5.57
C PHE A 60 -0.85 -5.91 6.93
N ARG A 61 -0.57 -5.18 8.00
CA ARG A 61 -0.83 -5.63 9.37
C ARG A 61 -1.95 -4.76 9.91
N ASP A 62 -3.06 -5.39 10.26
CA ASP A 62 -4.22 -4.68 10.76
C ASP A 62 -3.96 -4.22 12.20
N PRO A 63 -4.01 -2.91 12.49
CA PRO A 63 -3.80 -2.41 13.84
C PRO A 63 -4.93 -2.77 14.82
N LEU A 64 -6.06 -3.30 14.31
CA LEU A 64 -7.21 -3.67 15.15
C LEU A 64 -7.00 -5.00 15.88
N ASP A 65 -6.40 -5.99 15.21
CA ASP A 65 -6.25 -7.36 15.72
C ASP A 65 -4.83 -7.92 15.58
N ASP A 66 -3.89 -7.12 15.08
CA ASP A 66 -2.50 -7.48 14.79
C ASP A 66 -2.32 -8.58 13.73
N GLN A 67 -3.40 -8.99 13.05
CA GLN A 67 -3.31 -9.96 11.96
C GLN A 67 -2.58 -9.37 10.75
N ALA A 68 -1.65 -10.14 10.21
CA ALA A 68 -0.96 -9.76 8.98
C ALA A 68 -1.54 -10.46 7.74
N TYR A 69 -1.51 -9.73 6.64
CA TYR A 69 -2.10 -10.14 5.37
C TYR A 69 -1.10 -9.96 4.23
N PHE A 70 -1.19 -10.86 3.26
CA PHE A 70 -0.49 -10.81 2.00
C PHE A 70 -1.49 -10.53 0.88
N ILE A 71 -1.28 -9.45 0.15
CA ILE A 71 -2.13 -9.01 -0.97
C ILE A 71 -1.33 -9.19 -2.24
N ARG A 72 -1.88 -9.84 -3.26
CA ARG A 72 -1.16 -10.04 -4.51
C ARG A 72 -2.05 -10.07 -5.75
N SER A 73 -1.45 -9.74 -6.87
CA SER A 73 -1.97 -10.07 -8.19
C SER A 73 -1.70 -11.55 -8.47
N VAL A 74 -2.76 -12.32 -8.71
CA VAL A 74 -2.68 -13.71 -9.14
C VAL A 74 -2.76 -13.72 -10.66
N ASP A 75 -1.63 -13.97 -11.29
CA ASP A 75 -1.47 -14.12 -12.74
C ASP A 75 -2.05 -12.96 -13.59
N ASN A 76 -2.13 -11.76 -13.02
CA ASN A 76 -2.80 -10.60 -13.62
C ASN A 76 -4.29 -10.82 -13.98
N GLU A 77 -4.94 -11.78 -13.32
CA GLU A 77 -6.35 -12.09 -13.54
C GLU A 77 -7.25 -11.55 -12.42
N TYR A 78 -6.77 -11.63 -11.18
CA TYR A 78 -7.49 -11.14 -10.00
C TYR A 78 -6.54 -10.82 -8.86
N THR A 79 -7.03 -10.06 -7.89
CA THR A 79 -6.32 -9.78 -6.65
C THR A 79 -6.75 -10.77 -5.58
N ALA A 80 -5.81 -11.39 -4.88
CA ALA A 80 -6.07 -12.25 -3.73
C ALA A 80 -5.52 -11.62 -2.45
N ILE A 81 -6.27 -11.77 -1.36
CA ILE A 81 -5.85 -11.43 0.00
C ILE A 81 -5.77 -12.74 0.79
N SER A 82 -4.61 -13.00 1.38
CA SER A 82 -4.37 -14.17 2.22
C SER A 82 -3.96 -13.75 3.62
N ARG A 83 -4.38 -14.48 4.65
CA ARG A 83 -3.78 -14.33 5.98
C ARG A 83 -2.37 -14.87 5.97
N LEU A 84 -1.49 -14.23 6.73
CA LEU A 84 -0.19 -14.80 7.03
C LEU A 84 -0.26 -15.69 8.29
N THR A 85 0.63 -16.68 8.34
CA THR A 85 0.88 -17.46 9.55
C THR A 85 1.38 -16.58 10.69
N ASP A 86 1.33 -17.07 11.93
CA ASP A 86 1.72 -16.33 13.14
C ASP A 86 3.18 -15.83 13.12
N ASP A 87 4.06 -16.50 12.40
CA ASP A 87 5.46 -16.11 12.20
C ASP A 87 5.68 -15.21 10.97
N TYR A 88 4.64 -14.95 10.18
CA TYR A 88 4.64 -14.20 8.92
C TYR A 88 5.47 -14.85 7.80
N LEU A 89 5.89 -16.10 7.95
CA LEU A 89 6.76 -16.75 6.96
C LEU A 89 5.98 -17.49 5.86
N SER A 90 4.67 -17.71 6.04
CA SER A 90 3.85 -18.44 5.08
C SER A 90 2.44 -17.87 5.00
N SER A 91 1.67 -18.31 4.00
CA SER A 91 0.24 -18.07 3.93
C SER A 91 -0.54 -19.09 4.77
N ALA A 92 -1.58 -18.61 5.46
CA ALA A 92 -2.55 -19.42 6.18
C ALA A 92 -3.86 -19.60 5.38
N GLY A 93 -3.89 -19.17 4.12
CA GLY A 93 -5.01 -19.35 3.20
C GLY A 93 -5.58 -18.04 2.65
N VAL A 94 -6.15 -18.13 1.45
CA VAL A 94 -6.90 -17.03 0.82
C VAL A 94 -8.19 -16.79 1.60
N ILE A 95 -8.44 -15.54 1.95
CA ILE A 95 -9.66 -15.11 2.66
C ILE A 95 -10.62 -14.33 1.77
N SER A 96 -10.09 -13.60 0.77
CA SER A 96 -10.93 -12.89 -0.19
C SER A 96 -10.23 -12.71 -1.52
N THR A 97 -11.02 -12.52 -2.56
CA THR A 97 -10.54 -12.20 -3.91
C THR A 97 -11.31 -11.03 -4.47
N HIS A 98 -10.68 -10.28 -5.37
CA HIS A 98 -11.29 -9.14 -6.02
C HIS A 98 -11.02 -9.12 -7.52
N ARG A 99 -12.04 -8.79 -8.32
CA ARG A 99 -11.94 -8.49 -9.75
C ARG A 99 -12.49 -7.07 -10.01
N PRO A 100 -11.89 -6.31 -10.91
CA PRO A 100 -10.69 -6.61 -11.68
C PRO A 100 -9.43 -6.71 -10.82
N VAL A 101 -8.34 -7.23 -11.40
CA VAL A 101 -7.03 -7.26 -10.77
C VAL A 101 -6.46 -5.85 -10.64
N PHE A 102 -5.68 -5.62 -9.59
CA PHE A 102 -4.97 -4.37 -9.32
C PHE A 102 -3.47 -4.59 -9.24
N GLU A 103 -2.75 -3.52 -9.49
CA GLU A 103 -1.33 -3.38 -9.17
C GLU A 103 -1.11 -2.32 -8.09
N GLY A 104 0.07 -2.35 -7.46
CA GLY A 104 0.46 -1.36 -6.49
C GLY A 104 -0.45 -1.29 -5.27
N MET A 105 -1.08 -2.39 -4.86
CA MET A 105 -2.06 -2.42 -3.78
C MET A 105 -1.46 -1.95 -2.46
N ALA A 106 -2.09 -0.94 -1.84
CA ALA A 106 -1.74 -0.44 -0.53
C ALA A 106 -3.00 -0.36 0.34
N ILE A 107 -3.15 -1.34 1.24
CA ILE A 107 -4.27 -1.39 2.20
C ILE A 107 -3.85 -0.67 3.48
N PHE A 108 -4.75 0.10 4.05
CA PHE A 108 -4.58 0.70 5.36
C PHE A 108 -5.92 0.85 6.08
N ARG A 109 -5.85 0.94 7.41
CA ARG A 109 -7.03 1.20 8.25
C ARG A 109 -6.98 2.63 8.75
N HIS A 110 -8.03 3.39 8.44
CA HIS A 110 -8.24 4.73 8.97
C HIS A 110 -8.59 4.69 10.47
N THR A 111 -8.35 5.77 11.18
CA THR A 111 -8.60 5.89 12.64
C THR A 111 -10.03 5.60 13.06
N ASN A 112 -11.00 5.83 12.18
CA ASN A 112 -12.42 5.49 12.39
C ASN A 112 -12.75 4.00 12.18
N GLY A 113 -11.74 3.15 11.94
CA GLY A 113 -11.91 1.72 11.71
C GLY A 113 -12.15 1.31 10.25
N THR A 114 -12.36 2.23 9.33
CA THR A 114 -12.62 1.93 7.92
C THR A 114 -11.35 1.46 7.21
N LEU A 115 -11.46 0.38 6.43
CA LEU A 115 -10.40 -0.10 5.56
C LEU A 115 -10.46 0.59 4.20
N TYR A 116 -9.29 0.98 3.71
CA TYR A 116 -9.10 1.52 2.36
C TYR A 116 -8.03 0.73 1.62
N CYS A 117 -8.17 0.67 0.30
CA CYS A 117 -7.15 0.18 -0.61
C CYS A 117 -6.89 1.24 -1.68
N ILE A 118 -5.64 1.66 -1.83
CA ILE A 118 -5.21 2.47 -2.98
C ILE A 118 -4.51 1.52 -3.94
N ALA A 119 -4.87 1.58 -5.22
CA ALA A 119 -4.36 0.68 -6.24
C ALA A 119 -4.20 1.40 -7.58
N SER A 120 -3.65 0.69 -8.55
CA SER A 120 -3.47 1.13 -9.93
C SER A 120 -4.05 0.10 -10.89
N HIS A 121 -4.41 0.54 -12.10
CA HIS A 121 -4.71 -0.35 -13.22
C HIS A 121 -3.47 -1.05 -13.75
N LEU A 122 -3.68 -2.11 -14.53
CA LEU A 122 -2.65 -2.80 -15.30
C LEU A 122 -2.60 -2.25 -16.73
N THR A 123 -1.58 -1.47 -17.04
CA THR A 123 -1.33 -0.95 -18.38
C THR A 123 0.15 -1.06 -18.75
N ASN A 124 0.75 -2.19 -18.41
CA ASN A 124 2.19 -2.38 -18.48
C ASN A 124 2.93 -1.33 -17.63
N TRP A 125 3.86 -0.58 -18.22
CA TRP A 125 4.68 0.43 -17.57
C TRP A 125 4.18 1.86 -17.83
N ASN A 126 2.89 2.03 -18.16
CA ASN A 126 2.30 3.35 -18.35
C ASN A 126 1.66 3.83 -17.04
N PRO A 127 1.87 5.10 -16.66
CA PRO A 127 1.23 5.63 -15.46
C PRO A 127 -0.29 5.74 -15.66
N ASN A 128 -1.03 5.47 -14.58
CA ASN A 128 -2.49 5.39 -14.56
C ASN A 128 -3.11 6.39 -13.57
N PRO A 129 -4.40 6.69 -13.71
CA PRO A 129 -5.15 7.23 -12.59
C PRO A 129 -5.16 6.21 -11.45
N LEU A 130 -4.99 6.70 -10.22
CA LEU A 130 -5.17 5.89 -9.03
C LEU A 130 -6.63 5.48 -8.86
N MET A 131 -6.82 4.37 -8.20
CA MET A 131 -8.10 3.87 -7.76
C MET A 131 -8.10 3.80 -6.24
N VAL A 132 -9.16 4.29 -5.62
CA VAL A 132 -9.38 4.14 -4.17
C VAL A 132 -10.60 3.30 -3.95
N PHE A 133 -10.47 2.30 -3.11
CA PHE A 133 -11.57 1.47 -2.64
C PHE A 133 -11.73 1.64 -1.14
N ARG A 134 -12.97 1.72 -0.71
CA ARG A 134 -13.37 1.71 0.68
C ARG A 134 -14.12 0.41 0.98
N ALA A 135 -13.76 -0.29 2.02
CA ALA A 135 -14.54 -1.43 2.46
C ALA A 135 -15.89 -0.97 3.05
N ALA A 136 -16.96 -1.66 2.70
CA ALA A 136 -18.25 -1.48 3.34
C ALA A 136 -18.31 -2.14 4.73
N GLY A 137 -17.53 -3.23 4.90
CA GLY A 137 -17.32 -3.91 6.18
C GLY A 137 -16.03 -3.49 6.87
N THR A 138 -15.79 -4.08 8.04
CA THR A 138 -14.58 -3.83 8.85
C THR A 138 -13.54 -4.94 8.77
N SER A 139 -13.81 -6.01 7.99
CA SER A 139 -12.96 -7.19 7.84
C SER A 139 -12.47 -7.35 6.42
N LEU A 140 -11.26 -7.90 6.26
CA LEU A 140 -10.72 -8.30 4.97
C LEU A 140 -11.21 -9.68 4.49
N ASP A 141 -11.95 -10.42 5.31
CA ASP A 141 -12.58 -11.69 4.90
C ASP A 141 -13.71 -11.46 3.87
N ASP A 142 -14.41 -10.33 4.00
CA ASP A 142 -15.43 -9.91 3.04
C ASP A 142 -15.50 -8.37 3.02
N PRO A 143 -14.55 -7.72 2.37
CA PRO A 143 -14.41 -6.26 2.46
C PRO A 143 -15.51 -5.51 1.73
N GLN A 144 -16.20 -6.12 0.73
CA GLN A 144 -17.21 -5.45 -0.09
C GLN A 144 -16.73 -4.10 -0.59
N TRP A 145 -15.67 -4.12 -1.41
CA TRP A 145 -15.00 -2.92 -1.87
C TRP A 145 -15.91 -2.01 -2.69
N LEU A 146 -16.05 -0.77 -2.25
CA LEU A 146 -16.75 0.31 -2.94
C LEU A 146 -15.73 1.19 -3.64
N ASP A 147 -15.87 1.35 -4.96
CA ASP A 147 -15.02 2.24 -5.75
C ASP A 147 -15.31 3.71 -5.41
N MET A 148 -14.29 4.43 -4.96
CA MET A 148 -14.33 5.85 -4.60
C MET A 148 -13.71 6.74 -5.68
N GLY A 149 -13.27 6.15 -6.80
CA GLY A 149 -12.65 6.85 -7.91
C GLY A 149 -11.20 7.27 -7.67
N ASN A 150 -10.74 8.19 -8.51
CA ASN A 150 -9.37 8.70 -8.47
C ASN A 150 -9.23 9.85 -7.45
N PRO A 151 -8.40 9.70 -6.40
CA PRO A 151 -8.26 10.70 -5.34
C PRO A 151 -7.46 11.94 -5.76
N THR A 152 -6.75 11.86 -6.89
CA THR A 152 -5.87 12.95 -7.37
C THR A 152 -6.57 13.90 -8.34
N GLY A 153 -7.61 13.44 -9.03
CA GLY A 153 -8.19 14.14 -10.18
C GLY A 153 -7.26 14.26 -11.38
N HIS A 154 -6.04 13.69 -11.31
CA HIS A 154 -5.03 13.76 -12.37
C HIS A 154 -5.01 12.45 -13.17
N PRO A 155 -4.94 12.49 -14.52
CA PRO A 155 -5.11 11.31 -15.37
C PRO A 155 -4.00 10.25 -15.20
N THR A 156 -2.83 10.63 -14.74
CA THR A 156 -1.70 9.71 -14.47
C THR A 156 -1.30 9.71 -13.00
N SER A 157 -2.10 10.31 -12.12
CA SER A 157 -1.80 10.45 -10.69
C SER A 157 -0.37 10.91 -10.43
N PHE A 158 0.04 11.95 -11.15
CA PHE A 158 1.39 12.56 -11.08
C PHE A 158 2.51 11.61 -11.50
N ASN A 159 2.23 10.64 -12.37
CA ASN A 159 3.11 9.55 -12.81
C ASN A 159 3.54 8.62 -11.66
N THR A 160 2.68 8.45 -10.67
CA THR A 160 2.96 7.59 -9.52
C THR A 160 2.19 6.28 -9.57
N GLN A 161 2.78 5.24 -9.00
CA GLN A 161 2.09 3.98 -8.70
C GLN A 161 2.25 3.66 -7.22
N PRO A 162 1.16 3.32 -6.49
CA PRO A 162 1.21 3.11 -5.04
C PRO A 162 2.12 1.93 -4.69
N THR A 163 2.79 2.04 -3.58
CA THR A 163 3.61 0.96 -3.03
C THR A 163 3.16 0.58 -1.63
N PHE A 164 2.86 1.57 -0.79
CA PHE A 164 2.46 1.35 0.59
C PHE A 164 1.76 2.60 1.16
N VAL A 165 1.09 2.43 2.30
CA VAL A 165 0.61 3.54 3.14
C VAL A 165 1.11 3.33 4.55
N VAL A 166 1.74 4.34 5.12
CA VAL A 166 2.17 4.34 6.53
C VAL A 166 1.36 5.35 7.33
N SER A 167 1.09 5.03 8.59
CA SER A 167 0.55 5.99 9.55
C SER A 167 1.68 6.77 10.20
N ALA A 168 1.44 8.04 10.47
CA ALA A 168 2.34 8.92 11.20
C ALA A 168 1.54 9.79 12.17
N THR A 169 2.23 10.45 13.09
CA THR A 169 1.62 11.38 14.04
C THR A 169 2.26 12.74 13.89
N SER A 170 1.45 13.77 13.72
CA SER A 170 1.89 15.16 13.64
C SER A 170 2.38 15.67 15.00
N LYS A 171 3.01 16.84 15.01
CA LYS A 171 3.41 17.51 16.26
C LYS A 171 2.22 17.87 17.17
N ALA A 172 1.06 18.07 16.59
CA ALA A 172 -0.20 18.31 17.33
C ALA A 172 -0.78 17.01 17.95
N GLY A 173 -0.18 15.85 17.69
CA GLY A 173 -0.66 14.55 18.16
C GLY A 173 -1.75 13.95 17.26
N GLU A 174 -2.00 14.50 16.09
CA GLU A 174 -2.99 14.01 15.15
C GLU A 174 -2.40 12.90 14.29
N GLN A 175 -3.09 11.77 14.19
CA GLN A 175 -2.71 10.69 13.30
C GLN A 175 -3.09 11.04 11.86
N PHE A 176 -2.16 10.82 10.94
CA PHE A 176 -2.38 10.96 9.50
C PHE A 176 -1.71 9.82 8.74
N PHE A 177 -1.92 9.79 7.43
CA PHE A 177 -1.39 8.73 6.57
C PHE A 177 -0.52 9.32 5.47
N ILE A 178 0.55 8.60 5.14
CA ILE A 178 1.48 8.97 4.08
C ILE A 178 1.37 7.93 2.96
N TYR A 179 1.01 8.40 1.79
CA TYR A 179 1.07 7.65 0.55
C TYR A 179 2.51 7.52 0.09
N LEU A 180 3.02 6.30 -0.03
CA LEU A 180 4.32 6.00 -0.58
C LEU A 180 4.13 5.42 -1.99
N ALA A 181 4.88 5.92 -2.96
CA ALA A 181 4.74 5.53 -4.36
C ALA A 181 6.07 5.56 -5.11
N ASP A 182 6.15 4.75 -6.16
CA ASP A 182 7.14 4.93 -7.21
C ASP A 182 6.70 6.08 -8.12
N ASN A 183 7.64 6.91 -8.56
CA ASN A 183 7.42 7.93 -9.56
C ASN A 183 8.17 7.57 -10.85
N TRP A 184 7.43 7.22 -11.87
CA TRP A 184 7.99 6.86 -13.17
C TRP A 184 8.19 8.11 -14.01
N VAL A 185 9.45 8.49 -14.20
CA VAL A 185 9.82 9.69 -14.97
C VAL A 185 9.42 9.54 -16.44
N HIS A 186 9.54 8.33 -16.99
CA HIS A 186 9.17 8.00 -18.35
C HIS A 186 8.29 6.74 -18.37
N ALA A 187 7.37 6.70 -19.32
CA ALA A 187 6.61 5.47 -19.57
C ALA A 187 7.51 4.35 -20.11
N GLY A 188 7.20 3.12 -19.73
CA GLY A 188 7.88 1.92 -20.19
C GLY A 188 9.13 1.52 -19.40
N PRO A 189 9.67 0.33 -19.67
CA PRO A 189 10.78 -0.27 -18.92
C PRO A 189 12.07 0.55 -18.98
N ALA A 190 12.29 1.31 -20.05
CA ALA A 190 13.49 2.14 -20.22
C ALA A 190 13.59 3.27 -19.18
N GLY A 191 12.47 3.73 -18.63
CA GLY A 191 12.44 4.78 -17.62
C GLY A 191 12.63 4.29 -16.19
N LEU A 192 12.60 2.98 -15.94
CA LEU A 192 12.69 2.44 -14.58
C LEU A 192 14.00 2.74 -13.84
N PRO A 193 15.18 2.77 -14.49
CA PRO A 193 16.43 3.15 -13.82
C PRO A 193 16.42 4.59 -13.27
N ASP A 194 15.62 5.47 -13.87
CA ASP A 194 15.49 6.87 -13.47
C ASP A 194 14.30 7.12 -12.54
N ALA A 195 13.57 6.08 -12.17
CA ALA A 195 12.43 6.18 -11.27
C ALA A 195 12.87 6.70 -9.89
N SER A 196 12.05 7.56 -9.32
CA SER A 196 12.22 8.10 -7.97
C SER A 196 11.05 7.70 -7.08
N TYR A 197 11.00 8.23 -5.87
CA TYR A 197 9.92 7.98 -4.93
C TYR A 197 9.14 9.26 -4.65
N VAL A 198 7.84 9.10 -4.40
CA VAL A 198 6.98 10.18 -3.96
C VAL A 198 6.34 9.78 -2.63
N TRP A 199 6.39 10.68 -1.66
CA TRP A 199 5.74 10.54 -0.37
C TRP A 199 4.84 11.75 -0.17
N LEU A 200 3.54 11.53 -0.06
CA LEU A 200 2.53 12.58 0.03
C LEU A 200 1.56 12.32 1.19
N PRO A 201 1.20 13.34 1.97
CA PRO A 201 0.18 13.18 3.00
C PRO A 201 -1.19 12.95 2.37
N LEU A 202 -1.91 11.93 2.85
CA LEU A 202 -3.31 11.66 2.49
C LEU A 202 -4.22 12.57 3.30
N ARG A 203 -5.15 13.23 2.62
CA ARG A 203 -6.17 14.07 3.28
C ARG A 203 -7.54 13.41 3.19
N PHE A 204 -8.30 13.56 4.26
CA PHE A 204 -9.73 13.21 4.29
C PHE A 204 -10.54 14.50 4.40
N ILE A 205 -11.27 14.84 3.34
CA ILE A 205 -12.13 16.04 3.31
C ILE A 205 -13.57 15.56 3.24
N LYS A 206 -14.34 15.81 4.29
CA LYS A 206 -15.75 15.37 4.41
C LYS A 206 -15.90 13.86 4.10
N GLY A 207 -15.00 13.04 4.66
CA GLY A 207 -15.00 11.58 4.49
C GLY A 207 -14.50 11.08 3.12
N THR A 208 -14.05 11.97 2.23
CA THR A 208 -13.50 11.62 0.93
C THR A 208 -11.98 11.72 0.96
N LEU A 209 -11.29 10.64 0.58
CA LEU A 209 -9.84 10.63 0.44
C LEU A 209 -9.40 11.50 -0.73
N ARG A 210 -8.43 12.36 -0.49
CA ARG A 210 -7.78 13.24 -1.47
C ARG A 210 -6.27 13.07 -1.41
N LEU A 211 -5.65 13.08 -2.58
CA LEU A 211 -4.20 13.07 -2.74
C LEU A 211 -3.80 14.25 -3.62
N GLU A 212 -3.13 15.21 -3.03
CA GLU A 212 -2.66 16.42 -3.68
C GLU A 212 -1.15 16.32 -3.94
N LYS A 213 -0.68 16.93 -5.02
CA LYS A 213 0.76 17.04 -5.28
C LYS A 213 1.33 18.18 -4.45
N TRP A 214 2.33 17.85 -3.65
CA TRP A 214 3.11 18.79 -2.85
C TRP A 214 4.56 18.72 -3.29
N ASP A 215 5.14 19.87 -3.59
CA ASP A 215 6.60 19.95 -3.84
C ASP A 215 7.39 19.86 -2.55
N ARG A 216 6.77 20.25 -1.45
CA ARG A 216 7.35 20.23 -0.10
C ARG A 216 6.25 20.15 0.95
N TRP A 217 6.41 19.31 1.95
CA TRP A 217 5.54 19.19 3.11
C TRP A 217 6.38 18.80 4.34
N ASP A 218 5.83 18.98 5.54
CA ASP A 218 6.51 18.72 6.80
C ASP A 218 5.81 17.61 7.57
N LEU A 219 6.59 16.69 8.13
CA LEU A 219 6.07 15.56 8.91
C LEU A 219 5.39 16.03 10.20
N GLU A 220 5.86 17.13 10.79
CA GLU A 220 5.29 17.69 12.02
C GLU A 220 3.99 18.48 11.77
N ASP A 221 3.86 19.07 10.56
CA ASP A 221 2.68 19.82 10.11
C ASP A 221 2.34 19.46 8.64
N PRO A 222 1.80 18.23 8.42
CA PRO A 222 1.66 17.68 7.08
C PRO A 222 0.74 18.48 6.15
N PHE A 223 -0.10 19.35 6.69
CA PHE A 223 -1.07 20.11 5.92
C PHE A 223 -0.87 21.62 5.98
N GLY A 224 0.20 22.09 6.64
CA GLY A 224 0.52 23.51 6.76
C GLY A 224 -0.51 24.29 7.60
N CYS A 225 -1.07 23.64 8.63
CA CYS A 225 -2.14 24.20 9.44
C CYS A 225 -1.65 25.02 10.66
N ALA A 226 -0.36 24.87 11.04
CA ALA A 226 0.18 25.39 12.30
C ALA A 226 0.63 26.86 12.28
N ALA A 227 0.73 27.52 11.14
CA ALA A 227 1.22 28.89 11.06
C ALA A 227 0.40 29.74 10.11
N GLY A 228 -0.59 30.48 10.63
CA GLY A 228 -1.03 31.81 10.15
C GLY A 228 -1.28 32.04 8.66
N THR A 229 -1.29 31.02 7.84
CA THR A 229 -1.67 31.08 6.45
C THR A 229 -3.18 30.87 6.33
N GLU A 230 -3.81 31.66 5.46
CA GLU A 230 -5.25 31.59 5.16
C GLU A 230 -5.74 30.14 5.18
N LEU A 231 -6.81 29.89 5.94
CA LEU A 231 -7.48 28.62 6.14
C LEU A 231 -7.68 27.90 4.80
N ARG A 232 -6.77 26.98 4.45
CA ARG A 232 -7.05 26.00 3.41
C ARG A 232 -8.14 25.09 3.94
N GLU A 233 -9.19 24.89 3.16
CA GLU A 233 -10.27 23.96 3.52
C GLU A 233 -9.65 22.61 3.95
N GLY A 234 -9.94 22.19 5.18
CA GLY A 234 -9.43 20.97 5.79
C GLY A 234 -8.38 21.13 6.90
N CYS A 235 -7.96 22.37 7.24
CA CYS A 235 -7.04 22.63 8.35
C CYS A 235 -7.71 22.71 9.73
N CYS A 236 -9.01 22.73 9.83
CA CYS A 236 -9.70 22.63 11.13
C CYS A 236 -10.18 21.20 11.32
N GLY A 237 -9.55 20.51 12.26
CA GLY A 237 -10.10 19.30 12.82
C GLY A 237 -11.50 19.57 13.30
N SER A 238 -12.46 18.95 12.68
CA SER A 238 -13.75 18.61 13.28
C SER A 238 -14.76 18.26 12.20
N ALA A 239 -15.52 17.32 12.56
CA ALA A 239 -16.64 16.66 11.90
C ALA A 239 -16.20 15.53 10.96
N TRP A 240 -15.95 14.45 11.62
CA TRP A 240 -16.06 13.07 11.14
C TRP A 240 -17.52 12.67 10.95
#